data_10fa8f20d59c7b50d9132138b11da91f
#
_entry.id   10fa8f20d59c7b50d9132138b11da91f
#
_cell.length_a   1.000
_cell.length_b   1.000
_cell.length_c   1.000
_cell.angle_alpha   90.00
_cell.angle_beta   90.00
_cell.angle_gamma   90.00
#
_symmetry.space_group_name_H-M   'P 1'
#
loop_
_entity.id
_entity.type
_entity.pdbx_description
1 polymer ?
#
loop_
_entity_poly.entity_id
_entity_poly.type
_entity_poly.pdbx_seq_one_letter_code
_entity_poly.pdbx_strand_id
1 'polypeptide(L)'
;MQYIISEEDKALIQQKNLDSRVKINILSNNKKILGVLTGVSNFGSFSIDADSNMRRTTNIDIKLDDLFYDIEGKIETYLNVSFEIFFGLKGMRNDEYKYYRMGILYVTSNNTSYDAVTNTLSLDLSDGFSKLDGTINGQVGGSPTITIPVENDGIKNTLKSAMISVIKSETDIKDYIIDDVGEYYGMPQNNEDYENYRSLNPEWNVIPYDLEFSSGDTVASILNEIRDLYPNCQLYFDIYGNLCFDMIPSNENSPIVLNNEYLQSILVANDTEKVSYDRSQIKNVVEVFGQSYDVDRFSETSTYSSGVYSITLDSFDAYSSHTIIAFKATSVNDTNSTYIKVNNLSNLPLYYEYTTTFINKNIIGQDDVSAIRIMKNESGQFVAYYLGQYQPHALCVLTDDVNDDIYTKAYFAERYNCLEKNIVMVEGKNSPFSIQKLGILFESKSGEEYDNILSDSVAMENAKYLIYQHSVWNDIVTITTKFIPWLDVNIKVEYKKKQEDDAHIYIIKSISHDPSSDTSSITMHRFCSLYQE
;
A
#
# COMPACT_ATOMS: atom_id res chain seq x y z
N MET A 1 4.92 8.66 -12.12
CA MET A 1 5.71 9.85 -12.55
C MET A 1 4.74 10.92 -12.99
N GLN A 2 4.73 12.05 -12.31
CA GLN A 2 3.83 13.16 -12.60
C GLN A 2 4.36 13.97 -13.80
N TYR A 3 3.44 14.61 -14.53
CA TYR A 3 3.84 15.59 -15.52
C TYR A 3 4.59 16.76 -14.87
N ILE A 4 5.63 17.27 -15.55
CA ILE A 4 6.21 18.57 -15.22
C ILE A 4 5.27 19.61 -15.81
N ILE A 5 4.48 20.25 -14.95
CA ILE A 5 3.42 21.19 -15.33
C ILE A 5 4.05 22.56 -15.59
N SER A 6 3.90 23.06 -16.81
CA SER A 6 4.33 24.40 -17.18
C SER A 6 3.23 25.44 -16.95
N GLU A 7 3.57 26.71 -16.87
CA GLU A 7 2.58 27.81 -16.84
C GLU A 7 1.74 27.85 -18.12
N GLU A 8 2.25 27.34 -19.24
CA GLU A 8 1.49 27.19 -20.48
C GLU A 8 0.39 26.13 -20.33
N ASP A 9 0.66 25.00 -19.64
CA ASP A 9 -0.34 23.98 -19.35
C ASP A 9 -1.47 24.51 -18.48
N LYS A 10 -1.12 25.30 -17.47
CA LYS A 10 -2.11 25.97 -16.60
C LYS A 10 -2.96 26.97 -17.40
N ALA A 11 -2.33 27.78 -18.24
CA ALA A 11 -3.01 28.78 -19.08
C ALA A 11 -3.98 28.14 -20.10
N LEU A 12 -3.64 26.96 -20.63
CA LEU A 12 -4.52 26.21 -21.52
C LEU A 12 -5.86 25.87 -20.84
N ILE A 13 -5.84 25.45 -19.58
CA ILE A 13 -7.06 25.11 -18.83
C ILE A 13 -7.90 26.36 -18.50
N GLN A 14 -7.24 27.50 -18.28
CA GLN A 14 -7.94 28.75 -17.93
C GLN A 14 -8.72 29.39 -19.09
N GLN A 15 -8.57 28.89 -20.32
CA GLN A 15 -9.32 29.39 -21.49
C GLN A 15 -10.83 29.39 -21.22
N LYS A 16 -11.55 30.34 -21.80
CA LYS A 16 -12.99 30.46 -21.63
C LYS A 16 -13.76 29.23 -22.14
N ASN A 17 -13.38 28.72 -23.29
CA ASN A 17 -13.91 27.51 -23.90
C ASN A 17 -12.76 26.55 -24.11
N LEU A 18 -12.90 25.34 -23.58
CA LEU A 18 -12.00 24.24 -23.87
C LEU A 18 -12.47 23.53 -25.14
N ASP A 19 -11.54 23.01 -25.90
CA ASP A 19 -11.79 22.11 -27.02
C ASP A 19 -10.88 20.90 -26.78
N SER A 20 -11.48 19.83 -26.28
CA SER A 20 -10.77 18.60 -25.95
C SER A 20 -10.93 17.55 -27.04
N ARG A 21 -9.97 16.64 -27.14
CA ARG A 21 -9.98 15.56 -28.10
C ARG A 21 -9.36 14.30 -27.52
N VAL A 22 -9.97 13.17 -27.76
CA VAL A 22 -9.40 11.86 -27.43
C VAL A 22 -8.61 11.34 -28.64
N LYS A 23 -7.41 10.82 -28.37
CA LYS A 23 -6.57 10.07 -29.29
C LYS A 23 -6.14 8.78 -28.63
N ILE A 24 -6.28 7.65 -29.33
CA ILE A 24 -5.89 6.34 -28.83
C ILE A 24 -4.94 5.70 -29.84
N ASN A 25 -3.76 5.34 -29.36
CA ASN A 25 -2.84 4.48 -30.12
C ASN A 25 -3.13 3.02 -29.75
N ILE A 26 -3.33 2.18 -30.74
CA ILE A 26 -3.40 0.74 -30.58
C ILE A 26 -1.98 0.19 -30.61
N LEU A 27 -1.56 -0.48 -29.56
CA LEU A 27 -0.20 -1.00 -29.41
C LEU A 27 -0.20 -2.53 -29.44
N SER A 28 0.79 -3.11 -30.12
CA SER A 28 1.12 -4.53 -30.00
C SER A 28 1.73 -4.84 -28.62
N ASN A 29 1.88 -6.13 -28.29
CA ASN A 29 2.56 -6.60 -27.08
C ASN A 29 4.00 -6.06 -26.93
N ASN A 30 4.66 -5.69 -28.01
CA ASN A 30 5.97 -5.06 -28.03
C ASN A 30 5.92 -3.51 -28.01
N LYS A 31 4.79 -2.92 -27.62
CA LYS A 31 4.53 -1.48 -27.58
C LYS A 31 4.73 -0.76 -28.94
N LYS A 32 4.65 -1.49 -30.07
CA LYS A 32 4.67 -0.89 -31.39
C LYS A 32 3.25 -0.41 -31.76
N ILE A 33 3.15 0.81 -32.29
CA ILE A 33 1.87 1.36 -32.77
C ILE A 33 1.42 0.58 -34.01
N LEU A 34 0.24 -0.03 -33.91
CA LEU A 34 -0.44 -0.74 -35.01
C LEU A 34 -1.43 0.18 -35.71
N GLY A 35 -2.07 1.08 -34.98
CA GLY A 35 -3.04 2.01 -35.51
C GLY A 35 -3.31 3.17 -34.55
N VAL A 36 -4.03 4.18 -35.04
CA VAL A 36 -4.40 5.35 -34.27
C VAL A 36 -5.88 5.62 -34.48
N LEU A 37 -6.63 5.67 -33.36
CA LEU A 37 -8.04 6.08 -33.36
C LEU A 37 -8.12 7.55 -32.96
N THR A 38 -8.85 8.33 -33.74
CA THR A 38 -9.17 9.74 -33.44
C THR A 38 -10.66 9.94 -33.59
N GLY A 39 -11.28 10.62 -32.63
CA GLY A 39 -12.72 10.86 -32.68
C GLY A 39 -13.54 9.63 -32.29
N VAL A 40 -13.19 9.03 -31.16
CA VAL A 40 -13.96 7.93 -30.54
C VAL A 40 -15.41 8.38 -30.38
N SER A 41 -16.35 7.61 -30.88
CA SER A 41 -17.75 8.02 -30.99
C SER A 41 -18.44 8.12 -29.63
N ASN A 42 -18.01 7.34 -28.68
CA ASN A 42 -18.41 7.43 -27.29
C ASN A 42 -17.23 7.02 -26.42
N PHE A 43 -16.68 7.96 -25.70
CA PHE A 43 -15.64 7.75 -24.71
C PHE A 43 -16.30 8.01 -23.36
N GLY A 44 -16.32 6.98 -22.50
CA GLY A 44 -16.84 7.11 -21.15
C GLY A 44 -15.97 7.98 -20.27
N SER A 45 -16.31 8.06 -19.01
CA SER A 45 -15.44 8.75 -18.05
C SER A 45 -14.13 7.98 -17.87
N PHE A 46 -13.01 8.71 -17.82
CA PHE A 46 -11.72 8.17 -17.47
C PHE A 46 -11.49 8.36 -15.97
N SER A 47 -11.48 7.27 -15.23
CA SER A 47 -11.32 7.31 -13.77
C SER A 47 -9.89 7.02 -13.37
N ILE A 48 -9.41 7.80 -12.40
CA ILE A 48 -8.14 7.56 -11.69
C ILE A 48 -8.49 7.52 -10.21
N ASP A 49 -8.19 6.41 -9.54
CA ASP A 49 -8.51 6.19 -8.13
C ASP A 49 -7.27 5.71 -7.37
N ALA A 50 -6.87 6.47 -6.35
CA ALA A 50 -5.67 6.17 -5.54
C ALA A 50 -5.83 4.90 -4.70
N ASP A 51 -7.05 4.61 -4.28
CA ASP A 51 -7.36 3.53 -3.33
C ASP A 51 -7.76 2.23 -4.08
N SER A 52 -7.81 2.28 -5.43
CA SER A 52 -8.04 1.11 -6.27
C SER A 52 -6.72 0.49 -6.73
N ASN A 53 -6.63 -0.83 -6.70
CA ASN A 53 -5.52 -1.56 -7.31
C ASN A 53 -5.42 -1.27 -8.82
N MET A 54 -6.56 -1.31 -9.52
CA MET A 54 -6.66 -0.83 -10.91
C MET A 54 -6.86 0.69 -10.88
N ARG A 55 -5.76 1.42 -10.81
CA ARG A 55 -5.80 2.89 -10.64
C ARG A 55 -6.50 3.61 -11.78
N ARG A 56 -6.33 3.16 -13.02
CA ARG A 56 -6.86 3.82 -14.22
C ARG A 56 -7.82 2.90 -14.96
N THR A 57 -9.04 3.37 -15.11
CA THR A 57 -10.12 2.63 -15.81
C THR A 57 -10.92 3.54 -16.71
N THR A 58 -11.45 2.97 -17.78
CA THR A 58 -12.40 3.65 -18.69
C THR A 58 -13.16 2.62 -19.49
N ASN A 59 -14.28 3.04 -20.08
CA ASN A 59 -14.95 2.31 -21.14
C ASN A 59 -14.93 3.11 -22.44
N ILE A 60 -14.80 2.40 -23.55
CA ILE A 60 -14.79 3.01 -24.88
C ILE A 60 -15.69 2.25 -25.85
N ASP A 61 -16.38 2.99 -26.72
CA ASP A 61 -17.10 2.43 -27.86
C ASP A 61 -16.34 2.79 -29.13
N ILE A 62 -15.89 1.77 -29.84
CA ILE A 62 -15.12 1.93 -31.07
C ILE A 62 -16.00 1.52 -32.24
N LYS A 63 -16.23 2.41 -33.22
CA LYS A 63 -16.76 2.02 -34.51
C LYS A 63 -15.71 1.23 -35.25
N LEU A 64 -16.02 -0.01 -35.59
CA LEU A 64 -15.14 -0.84 -36.37
C LEU A 64 -15.18 -0.35 -37.81
N ASP A 65 -14.13 0.28 -38.23
CA ASP A 65 -13.86 0.66 -39.61
C ASP A 65 -12.84 -0.29 -40.26
N ASP A 66 -12.55 -0.03 -41.53
CA ASP A 66 -11.60 -0.85 -42.29
C ASP A 66 -10.22 -0.91 -41.62
N LEU A 67 -9.82 0.14 -40.87
CA LEU A 67 -8.53 0.19 -40.17
C LEU A 67 -8.42 -0.90 -39.09
N PHE A 68 -9.51 -1.14 -38.35
CA PHE A 68 -9.48 -2.17 -37.30
C PHE A 68 -9.45 -3.59 -37.87
N TYR A 69 -10.12 -3.80 -39.00
CA TYR A 69 -10.06 -5.07 -39.73
C TYR A 69 -8.68 -5.30 -40.40
N ASP A 70 -8.06 -4.23 -40.91
CA ASP A 70 -6.77 -4.29 -41.59
C ASP A 70 -5.60 -4.60 -40.65
N ILE A 71 -5.72 -4.28 -39.33
CA ILE A 71 -4.66 -4.55 -38.39
C ILE A 71 -4.35 -6.04 -38.30
N GLU A 72 -5.35 -6.93 -38.26
CA GLU A 72 -5.15 -8.38 -38.23
C GLU A 72 -6.29 -9.19 -38.87
N GLY A 73 -7.26 -8.57 -39.46
CA GLY A 73 -8.34 -9.24 -40.18
C GLY A 73 -9.40 -9.95 -39.32
N LYS A 74 -9.38 -9.77 -38.00
CA LYS A 74 -10.29 -10.42 -37.06
C LYS A 74 -10.62 -9.53 -35.86
N ILE A 75 -11.89 -9.54 -35.46
CA ILE A 75 -12.37 -8.80 -34.26
C ILE A 75 -11.72 -9.32 -32.98
N GLU A 76 -11.41 -10.60 -32.87
CA GLU A 76 -10.86 -11.23 -31.67
C GLU A 76 -9.43 -10.77 -31.36
N THR A 77 -8.75 -10.11 -32.27
CA THR A 77 -7.35 -9.67 -32.08
C THR A 77 -7.20 -8.49 -31.15
N TYR A 78 -8.28 -7.78 -30.81
CA TYR A 78 -8.25 -6.71 -29.81
C TYR A 78 -7.79 -7.20 -28.42
N LEU A 79 -7.94 -8.47 -28.11
CA LEU A 79 -7.47 -9.07 -26.85
C LEU A 79 -5.92 -9.10 -26.73
N ASN A 80 -5.22 -9.03 -27.86
CA ASN A 80 -3.76 -9.09 -27.93
C ASN A 80 -3.10 -7.71 -28.08
N VAL A 81 -3.87 -6.64 -27.90
CA VAL A 81 -3.39 -5.26 -28.02
C VAL A 81 -3.63 -4.50 -26.72
N SER A 82 -2.92 -3.38 -26.58
CA SER A 82 -3.16 -2.40 -25.53
C SER A 82 -3.51 -1.04 -26.14
N PHE A 83 -4.15 -0.22 -25.34
CA PHE A 83 -4.67 1.08 -25.75
C PHE A 83 -3.94 2.18 -24.99
N GLU A 84 -3.11 2.94 -25.69
CA GLU A 84 -2.43 4.10 -25.14
C GLU A 84 -3.31 5.33 -25.36
N ILE A 85 -3.86 5.86 -24.27
CA ILE A 85 -4.87 6.91 -24.29
C ILE A 85 -4.22 8.28 -24.10
N PHE A 86 -4.62 9.23 -24.92
CA PHE A 86 -4.22 10.62 -24.83
C PHE A 86 -5.44 11.53 -24.85
N PHE A 87 -5.39 12.54 -24.00
CA PHE A 87 -6.29 13.68 -24.07
C PHE A 87 -5.57 14.90 -24.64
N GLY A 88 -6.11 15.47 -25.70
CA GLY A 88 -5.60 16.68 -26.35
C GLY A 88 -6.42 17.89 -25.96
N LEU A 89 -5.74 19.00 -25.70
CA LEU A 89 -6.34 20.32 -25.54
C LEU A 89 -5.86 21.24 -26.66
N LYS A 90 -6.78 22.00 -27.24
CA LYS A 90 -6.47 22.92 -28.34
C LYS A 90 -5.74 24.15 -27.82
N GLY A 91 -4.63 24.49 -28.47
CA GLY A 91 -3.82 25.66 -28.12
C GLY A 91 -4.51 26.97 -28.48
N MET A 92 -4.22 28.02 -27.69
CA MET A 92 -4.82 29.35 -27.90
C MET A 92 -4.38 30.06 -29.19
N ARG A 93 -3.19 29.72 -29.70
CA ARG A 93 -2.51 30.51 -30.78
C ARG A 93 -2.41 29.76 -32.10
N ASN A 94 -2.60 28.50 -32.09
CA ASN A 94 -2.54 27.58 -33.23
C ASN A 94 -3.66 26.57 -33.13
N ASP A 95 -4.16 26.08 -34.24
CA ASP A 95 -5.20 25.05 -34.27
C ASP A 95 -4.64 23.64 -33.90
N GLU A 96 -3.51 23.56 -33.20
CA GLU A 96 -2.85 22.32 -32.81
C GLU A 96 -3.28 21.88 -31.42
N TYR A 97 -3.45 20.56 -31.23
CA TYR A 97 -3.72 19.96 -29.94
C TYR A 97 -2.44 19.58 -29.21
N LYS A 98 -2.30 19.99 -27.96
CA LYS A 98 -1.30 19.45 -27.03
C LYS A 98 -1.87 18.21 -26.38
N TYR A 99 -1.23 17.07 -26.58
CA TYR A 99 -1.68 15.78 -26.08
C TYR A 99 -0.99 15.40 -24.78
N TYR A 100 -1.79 14.95 -23.81
CA TYR A 100 -1.36 14.44 -22.52
C TYR A 100 -1.67 12.95 -22.45
N ARG A 101 -0.68 12.13 -22.13
CA ARG A 101 -0.83 10.70 -21.99
C ARG A 101 -1.58 10.38 -20.70
N MET A 102 -2.62 9.56 -20.78
CA MET A 102 -3.43 9.15 -19.63
C MET A 102 -3.04 7.79 -19.08
N GLY A 103 -2.53 6.90 -19.92
CA GLY A 103 -2.11 5.58 -19.53
C GLY A 103 -2.07 4.60 -20.71
N ILE A 104 -1.57 3.41 -20.42
CA ILE A 104 -1.65 2.24 -21.29
C ILE A 104 -2.61 1.26 -20.63
N LEU A 105 -3.74 1.00 -21.30
CA LEU A 105 -4.83 0.18 -20.75
C LEU A 105 -5.03 -1.10 -21.56
N TYR A 106 -5.59 -2.10 -20.91
CA TYR A 106 -5.85 -3.43 -21.44
C TYR A 106 -7.33 -3.78 -21.34
N VAL A 107 -7.84 -4.59 -22.24
CA VAL A 107 -9.22 -5.09 -22.17
C VAL A 107 -9.35 -6.06 -21.01
N THR A 108 -10.25 -5.79 -20.08
CA THR A 108 -10.38 -6.55 -18.83
C THR A 108 -11.70 -7.26 -18.67
N SER A 109 -12.73 -6.91 -19.44
CA SER A 109 -14.04 -7.34 -19.05
C SER A 109 -14.60 -8.52 -19.86
N ASN A 110 -15.41 -9.31 -19.16
CA ASN A 110 -16.34 -10.25 -19.77
C ASN A 110 -17.51 -9.53 -20.50
N ASN A 111 -17.57 -8.19 -20.42
CA ASN A 111 -18.62 -7.36 -20.99
C ASN A 111 -18.24 -6.78 -22.37
N THR A 112 -17.19 -7.28 -22.99
CA THR A 112 -16.91 -6.94 -24.38
C THR A 112 -18.11 -7.30 -25.23
N SER A 113 -18.70 -6.31 -25.84
CA SER A 113 -19.90 -6.50 -26.67
C SER A 113 -19.71 -5.88 -28.04
N TYR A 114 -20.23 -6.57 -29.05
CA TYR A 114 -20.27 -6.08 -30.41
C TYR A 114 -21.73 -5.92 -30.88
N ASP A 115 -22.08 -4.70 -31.25
CA ASP A 115 -23.35 -4.41 -31.87
C ASP A 115 -23.20 -4.38 -33.42
N ALA A 116 -23.75 -5.39 -34.07
CA ALA A 116 -23.68 -5.52 -35.52
C ALA A 116 -24.53 -4.48 -36.26
N VAL A 117 -25.53 -3.87 -35.61
CA VAL A 117 -26.41 -2.86 -36.23
C VAL A 117 -25.67 -1.53 -36.35
N THR A 118 -24.99 -1.14 -35.30
CA THR A 118 -24.22 0.12 -35.24
C THR A 118 -22.77 -0.05 -35.66
N ASN A 119 -22.32 -1.30 -35.87
CA ASN A 119 -20.93 -1.69 -36.10
C ASN A 119 -20.00 -1.15 -35.00
N THR A 120 -20.43 -1.28 -33.73
CA THR A 120 -19.74 -0.73 -32.57
C THR A 120 -19.24 -1.84 -31.65
N LEU A 121 -17.98 -1.76 -31.24
CA LEU A 121 -17.34 -2.60 -30.25
C LEU A 121 -17.19 -1.82 -28.95
N SER A 122 -17.83 -2.32 -27.89
CA SER A 122 -17.70 -1.73 -26.53
C SER A 122 -16.67 -2.51 -25.72
N LEU A 123 -15.73 -1.80 -25.13
CA LEU A 123 -14.61 -2.34 -24.35
C LEU A 123 -14.50 -1.64 -23.01
N ASP A 124 -14.37 -2.44 -21.94
CA ASP A 124 -13.92 -1.95 -20.64
C ASP A 124 -12.40 -2.11 -20.55
N LEU A 125 -11.74 -1.07 -20.14
CA LEU A 125 -10.27 -0.98 -20.10
C LEU A 125 -9.79 -0.66 -18.70
N SER A 126 -8.73 -1.32 -18.27
CA SER A 126 -7.99 -1.00 -17.05
C SER A 126 -6.48 -1.00 -17.28
N ASP A 127 -5.73 -0.45 -16.33
CA ASP A 127 -4.28 -0.42 -16.41
C ASP A 127 -3.64 -1.81 -16.24
N GLY A 128 -2.31 -1.85 -16.21
CA GLY A 128 -1.52 -3.09 -16.20
C GLY A 128 -1.73 -3.96 -14.96
N PHE A 129 -2.40 -3.46 -13.92
CA PHE A 129 -2.66 -4.24 -12.71
C PHE A 129 -3.55 -5.46 -12.99
N SER A 130 -4.41 -5.37 -14.00
CA SER A 130 -5.24 -6.48 -14.51
C SER A 130 -4.43 -7.70 -15.00
N LYS A 131 -3.13 -7.53 -15.25
CA LYS A 131 -2.21 -8.63 -15.58
C LYS A 131 -1.59 -9.29 -14.36
N LEU A 132 -1.81 -8.75 -13.17
CA LEU A 132 -1.22 -9.22 -11.92
C LEU A 132 -2.25 -9.84 -10.97
N ASP A 133 -3.53 -9.47 -11.12
CA ASP A 133 -4.60 -9.81 -10.18
C ASP A 133 -5.46 -11.02 -10.57
N GLY A 134 -5.09 -11.71 -11.63
CA GLY A 134 -5.86 -12.85 -12.14
C GLY A 134 -6.95 -12.50 -13.15
N THR A 135 -7.21 -11.21 -13.40
CA THR A 135 -8.24 -10.78 -14.38
C THR A 135 -7.86 -11.17 -15.81
N ILE A 136 -6.64 -10.87 -16.24
CA ILE A 136 -6.07 -11.28 -17.53
C ILE A 136 -5.02 -12.37 -17.32
N ASN A 137 -4.16 -12.19 -16.33
CA ASN A 137 -3.05 -13.07 -15.96
C ASN A 137 -2.66 -12.80 -14.50
N GLY A 138 -1.56 -13.40 -14.02
CA GLY A 138 -0.99 -13.10 -12.71
C GLY A 138 -1.31 -14.12 -11.64
N GLN A 139 -1.90 -15.28 -11.99
CA GLN A 139 -2.00 -16.39 -11.06
C GLN A 139 -0.66 -17.09 -10.91
N VAL A 140 -0.23 -17.28 -9.68
CA VAL A 140 0.98 -18.02 -9.36
C VAL A 140 0.69 -19.51 -9.46
N GLY A 141 1.46 -20.20 -10.31
CA GLY A 141 1.35 -21.62 -10.53
C GLY A 141 2.48 -22.38 -9.88
N GLY A 142 2.26 -23.67 -9.65
CA GLY A 142 3.31 -24.58 -9.22
C GLY A 142 3.23 -24.98 -7.75
N SER A 143 4.08 -25.92 -7.40
CA SER A 143 4.37 -26.37 -6.05
C SER A 143 5.88 -26.56 -5.99
N PRO A 144 6.58 -26.06 -5.02
CA PRO A 144 6.16 -25.64 -3.68
C PRO A 144 5.80 -24.14 -3.59
N THR A 145 5.40 -23.73 -2.38
CA THR A 145 5.18 -22.36 -1.92
C THR A 145 6.34 -21.43 -2.35
N ILE A 146 6.02 -20.23 -2.80
CA ILE A 146 7.04 -19.19 -3.00
C ILE A 146 7.41 -18.64 -1.64
N THR A 147 8.69 -18.70 -1.29
CA THR A 147 9.22 -18.13 -0.05
C THR A 147 10.17 -16.99 -0.37
N ILE A 148 9.92 -15.83 0.24
CA ILE A 148 10.83 -14.69 0.22
C ILE A 148 11.46 -14.61 1.62
N PRO A 149 12.73 -15.02 1.77
CA PRO A 149 13.38 -15.05 3.08
C PRO A 149 13.74 -13.64 3.55
N VAL A 150 13.81 -13.43 4.86
CA VAL A 150 14.33 -12.21 5.49
C VAL A 150 15.73 -11.89 4.99
N GLU A 151 16.55 -12.91 4.82
CA GLU A 151 17.96 -12.77 4.44
C GLU A 151 18.34 -13.81 3.40
N ASN A 152 19.11 -13.40 2.40
CA ASN A 152 19.68 -14.27 1.39
C ASN A 152 21.20 -14.04 1.33
N ASP A 153 21.99 -15.10 1.51
CA ASP A 153 23.47 -15.07 1.50
C ASP A 153 24.09 -13.99 2.42
N GLY A 154 23.51 -13.77 3.60
CA GLY A 154 23.99 -12.77 4.57
C GLY A 154 23.54 -11.34 4.24
N ILE A 155 22.67 -11.14 3.27
CA ILE A 155 22.11 -9.84 2.89
C ILE A 155 20.62 -9.84 3.18
N LYS A 156 20.16 -8.87 4.01
CA LYS A 156 18.74 -8.70 4.30
C LYS A 156 17.96 -8.27 3.07
N ASN A 157 16.81 -8.89 2.86
CA ASN A 157 15.90 -8.48 1.80
C ASN A 157 15.15 -7.21 2.22
N THR A 158 15.24 -6.20 1.35
CA THR A 158 14.41 -4.99 1.45
C THR A 158 13.08 -5.19 0.73
N LEU A 159 12.09 -4.35 1.01
CA LEU A 159 10.83 -4.31 0.24
C LEU A 159 11.12 -4.26 -1.27
N LYS A 160 12.05 -3.40 -1.68
CA LYS A 160 12.49 -3.28 -3.08
C LYS A 160 13.04 -4.58 -3.64
N SER A 161 13.97 -5.26 -2.93
CA SER A 161 14.55 -6.50 -3.41
C SER A 161 13.52 -7.62 -3.50
N ALA A 162 12.62 -7.71 -2.52
CA ALA A 162 11.52 -8.66 -2.49
C ALA A 162 10.57 -8.46 -3.68
N MET A 163 10.09 -7.22 -3.90
CA MET A 163 9.22 -6.89 -5.04
C MET A 163 9.88 -7.19 -6.38
N ILE A 164 11.14 -6.79 -6.56
CA ILE A 164 11.87 -7.05 -7.81
C ILE A 164 12.06 -8.56 -8.04
N SER A 165 12.26 -9.34 -6.99
CA SER A 165 12.34 -10.80 -7.09
C SER A 165 11.04 -11.39 -7.64
N VAL A 166 9.90 -11.03 -7.05
CA VAL A 166 8.56 -11.48 -7.48
C VAL A 166 8.27 -11.03 -8.92
N ILE A 167 8.52 -9.77 -9.26
CA ILE A 167 8.29 -9.27 -10.61
C ILE A 167 9.09 -10.06 -11.65
N LYS A 168 10.34 -10.41 -11.35
CA LYS A 168 11.23 -11.13 -12.27
C LYS A 168 10.91 -12.61 -12.39
N SER A 169 10.46 -13.26 -11.30
CA SER A 169 10.16 -14.70 -11.32
C SER A 169 8.77 -14.99 -11.86
N GLU A 170 7.78 -14.17 -11.53
CA GLU A 170 6.36 -14.49 -11.73
C GLU A 170 5.71 -13.68 -12.87
N THR A 171 6.42 -12.71 -13.47
CA THR A 171 5.84 -11.86 -14.51
C THR A 171 6.75 -11.65 -15.72
N ASP A 172 6.15 -11.23 -16.83
CA ASP A 172 6.86 -10.75 -18.02
C ASP A 172 7.09 -9.22 -18.00
N ILE A 173 6.82 -8.54 -16.88
CA ILE A 173 6.98 -7.09 -16.76
C ILE A 173 8.46 -6.74 -16.75
N LYS A 174 8.86 -5.91 -17.71
CA LYS A 174 10.25 -5.43 -17.87
C LYS A 174 10.44 -4.00 -17.40
N ASP A 175 9.37 -3.22 -17.46
CA ASP A 175 9.38 -1.79 -17.16
C ASP A 175 8.77 -1.56 -15.76
N TYR A 176 9.63 -1.33 -14.76
CA TYR A 176 9.21 -1.05 -13.39
C TYR A 176 10.12 -0.01 -12.75
N ILE A 177 9.55 0.77 -11.82
CA ILE A 177 10.22 1.80 -11.03
C ILE A 177 9.87 1.51 -9.56
N ILE A 178 10.76 0.84 -8.85
CA ILE A 178 10.59 0.47 -7.45
C ILE A 178 11.54 1.31 -6.62
N ASP A 179 10.97 2.23 -5.85
CA ASP A 179 11.75 3.09 -4.97
C ASP A 179 12.24 2.31 -3.73
N ASP A 180 13.31 2.81 -3.15
CA ASP A 180 13.92 2.21 -1.95
C ASP A 180 13.25 2.72 -0.66
N VAL A 181 12.01 3.16 -0.77
CA VAL A 181 11.20 3.73 0.31
C VAL A 181 12.05 4.66 1.19
N GLY A 182 12.52 5.77 0.58
CA GLY A 182 13.48 6.68 1.21
C GLY A 182 12.89 7.58 2.28
N GLU A 183 11.58 7.84 2.23
CA GLU A 183 10.83 8.61 3.22
C GLU A 183 10.02 7.65 4.08
N TYR A 184 10.60 7.21 5.18
CA TYR A 184 9.89 6.39 6.15
C TYR A 184 9.12 7.28 7.16
N TYR A 185 8.15 6.70 7.89
CA TYR A 185 7.39 7.38 8.93
C TYR A 185 8.27 8.15 9.89
N GLY A 186 7.98 9.44 10.07
CA GLY A 186 8.73 10.29 10.97
C GLY A 186 10.20 10.47 10.60
N MET A 187 10.60 10.10 9.39
CA MET A 187 11.95 10.39 8.93
C MET A 187 12.18 11.89 8.84
N PRO A 188 13.26 12.38 9.47
CA PRO A 188 13.68 13.76 9.29
C PRO A 188 13.94 14.06 7.82
N GLN A 189 13.52 15.24 7.37
CA GLN A 189 13.60 15.67 5.98
C GLN A 189 14.98 16.24 5.60
N ASN A 190 15.85 16.49 6.58
CA ASN A 190 17.20 16.93 6.32
C ASN A 190 18.18 15.74 6.32
N ASN A 191 19.22 15.81 5.51
CA ASN A 191 20.18 14.70 5.32
C ASN A 191 20.88 14.25 6.61
N GLU A 192 21.15 15.17 7.52
CA GLU A 192 21.86 14.85 8.77
C GLU A 192 21.00 14.04 9.74
N ASP A 193 19.75 14.46 9.91
CA ASP A 193 18.81 13.74 10.77
C ASP A 193 18.35 12.41 10.12
N TYR A 194 18.28 12.35 8.79
CA TYR A 194 18.01 11.12 8.06
C TYR A 194 19.08 10.05 8.30
N GLU A 195 20.36 10.42 8.19
CA GLU A 195 21.47 9.49 8.43
C GLU A 195 21.51 9.04 9.91
N ASN A 196 21.20 9.93 10.84
CA ASN A 196 21.05 9.58 12.26
C ASN A 196 19.88 8.62 12.48
N TYR A 197 18.72 8.89 11.91
CA TYR A 197 17.55 8.01 11.99
C TYR A 197 17.88 6.63 11.43
N ARG A 198 18.47 6.56 10.25
CA ARG A 198 18.87 5.33 9.58
C ARG A 198 19.90 4.53 10.39
N SER A 199 20.83 5.21 11.06
CA SER A 199 21.82 4.56 11.94
C SER A 199 21.18 3.92 13.18
N LEU A 200 20.10 4.52 13.70
CA LEU A 200 19.34 4.01 14.85
C LEU A 200 18.31 2.94 14.46
N ASN A 201 17.86 2.94 13.18
CA ASN A 201 16.86 2.04 12.64
C ASN A 201 17.36 1.36 11.36
N PRO A 202 18.41 0.52 11.41
CA PRO A 202 19.07 -0.03 10.23
C PRO A 202 18.19 -0.99 9.42
N GLU A 203 17.06 -1.40 9.95
CA GLU A 203 16.16 -2.41 9.36
C GLU A 203 14.80 -1.85 8.94
N TRP A 204 14.67 -0.54 8.89
CA TRP A 204 13.40 0.14 8.64
C TRP A 204 12.73 -0.17 7.28
N ASN A 205 13.47 -0.60 6.27
CA ASN A 205 12.96 -0.93 4.93
C ASN A 205 13.13 -2.42 4.57
N VAL A 206 13.52 -3.27 5.51
CA VAL A 206 13.67 -4.70 5.29
C VAL A 206 12.36 -5.43 5.58
N ILE A 207 12.15 -6.58 4.93
CA ILE A 207 11.06 -7.46 5.31
C ILE A 207 11.35 -8.02 6.72
N PRO A 208 10.36 -7.95 7.63
CA PRO A 208 10.58 -8.26 9.05
C PRO A 208 10.60 -9.77 9.35
N TYR A 209 10.08 -10.59 8.44
CA TYR A 209 9.96 -12.05 8.54
C TYR A 209 9.88 -12.69 7.16
N ASP A 210 10.03 -14.00 7.08
CA ASP A 210 9.90 -14.74 5.83
C ASP A 210 8.44 -14.67 5.34
N LEU A 211 8.26 -14.33 4.06
CA LEU A 211 6.95 -14.28 3.42
C LEU A 211 6.74 -15.56 2.63
N GLU A 212 5.61 -16.22 2.83
CA GLU A 212 5.24 -17.48 2.18
C GLU A 212 3.94 -17.34 1.41
N PHE A 213 3.95 -17.71 0.14
CA PHE A 213 2.81 -17.63 -0.76
C PHE A 213 2.47 -18.97 -1.37
N SER A 214 1.18 -19.24 -1.48
CA SER A 214 0.65 -20.52 -1.94
C SER A 214 0.34 -20.52 -3.44
N SER A 215 0.31 -21.72 -4.02
CA SER A 215 -0.24 -21.88 -5.36
C SER A 215 -1.71 -21.47 -5.38
N GLY A 216 -2.05 -20.58 -6.30
CA GLY A 216 -3.38 -19.97 -6.43
C GLY A 216 -3.44 -18.51 -6.00
N ASP A 217 -2.44 -18.03 -5.26
CA ASP A 217 -2.29 -16.59 -5.02
C ASP A 217 -2.06 -15.86 -6.34
N THR A 218 -2.31 -14.55 -6.33
CA THR A 218 -2.00 -13.71 -7.48
C THR A 218 -0.72 -12.93 -7.23
N VAL A 219 -0.03 -12.56 -8.29
CA VAL A 219 1.12 -11.66 -8.17
C VAL A 219 0.73 -10.35 -7.49
N ALA A 220 -0.48 -9.86 -7.77
CA ALA A 220 -1.02 -8.66 -7.13
C ALA A 220 -1.15 -8.83 -5.62
N SER A 221 -1.67 -9.99 -5.14
CA SER A 221 -1.78 -10.24 -3.70
C SER A 221 -0.41 -10.26 -3.03
N ILE A 222 0.57 -10.94 -3.64
CA ILE A 222 1.96 -11.01 -3.14
C ILE A 222 2.59 -9.60 -3.05
N LEU A 223 2.50 -8.82 -4.13
CA LEU A 223 3.07 -7.47 -4.16
C LEU A 223 2.35 -6.50 -3.19
N ASN A 224 1.04 -6.66 -3.02
CA ASN A 224 0.27 -5.89 -2.05
C ASN A 224 0.68 -6.26 -0.63
N GLU A 225 0.87 -7.54 -0.31
CA GLU A 225 1.31 -7.98 1.00
C GLU A 225 2.70 -7.42 1.34
N ILE A 226 3.65 -7.41 0.38
CA ILE A 226 4.94 -6.77 0.57
C ILE A 226 4.77 -5.25 0.77
N ARG A 227 3.87 -4.59 0.03
CA ARG A 227 3.56 -3.16 0.19
C ARG A 227 3.03 -2.86 1.59
N ASP A 228 2.15 -3.70 2.09
CA ASP A 228 1.38 -3.47 3.32
C ASP A 228 2.16 -3.83 4.59
N LEU A 229 3.36 -4.40 4.46
CA LEU A 229 4.29 -4.53 5.59
C LEU A 229 4.60 -3.18 6.24
N TYR A 230 4.65 -2.12 5.44
CA TYR A 230 4.81 -0.75 5.91
C TYR A 230 3.71 0.12 5.28
N PRO A 231 2.88 0.78 6.11
CA PRO A 231 1.78 1.57 5.62
C PRO A 231 2.26 2.83 4.87
N ASN A 232 1.32 3.51 4.19
CA ASN A 232 1.55 4.72 3.40
C ASN A 232 2.39 4.52 2.12
N CYS A 233 2.52 3.28 1.65
CA CYS A 233 3.11 2.97 0.36
C CYS A 233 2.02 2.78 -0.70
N GLN A 234 2.36 3.01 -1.95
CA GLN A 234 1.47 2.78 -3.09
C GLN A 234 2.15 1.92 -4.15
N LEU A 235 1.34 1.05 -4.76
CA LEU A 235 1.74 0.20 -5.88
C LEU A 235 0.75 0.46 -7.02
N TYR A 236 1.24 0.82 -8.21
CA TYR A 236 0.39 1.22 -9.33
C TYR A 236 1.12 1.19 -10.66
N PHE A 237 0.37 1.27 -11.76
CA PHE A 237 0.95 1.52 -13.08
C PHE A 237 0.91 3.01 -13.41
N ASP A 238 2.03 3.56 -13.85
CA ASP A 238 2.13 4.94 -14.30
C ASP A 238 1.53 5.14 -15.70
N ILE A 239 1.53 6.39 -16.15
CA ILE A 239 1.02 6.75 -17.48
C ILE A 239 1.82 6.12 -18.64
N TYR A 240 3.04 5.65 -18.40
CA TYR A 240 3.89 4.98 -19.40
C TYR A 240 3.75 3.46 -19.36
N GLY A 241 2.94 2.94 -18.44
CA GLY A 241 2.74 1.50 -18.21
C GLY A 241 3.91 0.85 -17.49
N ASN A 242 4.66 1.60 -16.66
CA ASN A 242 5.63 1.03 -15.73
C ASN A 242 4.92 0.66 -14.42
N LEU A 243 5.27 -0.48 -13.85
CA LEU A 243 4.88 -0.81 -12.48
C LEU A 243 5.71 0.01 -11.50
N CYS A 244 5.03 0.83 -10.69
CA CYS A 244 5.65 1.76 -9.75
C CYS A 244 5.34 1.38 -8.31
N PHE A 245 6.33 1.50 -7.44
CA PHE A 245 6.18 1.43 -5.99
C PHE A 245 6.90 2.63 -5.38
N ASP A 246 6.18 3.43 -4.62
CA ASP A 246 6.70 4.59 -3.90
C ASP A 246 5.84 4.93 -2.68
N MET A 247 6.21 5.98 -1.94
CA MET A 247 5.43 6.47 -0.80
C MET A 247 4.41 7.53 -1.23
N ILE A 248 3.24 7.49 -0.60
CA ILE A 248 2.25 8.57 -0.67
C ILE A 248 2.80 9.78 0.08
N PRO A 249 2.66 11.03 -0.43
CA PRO A 249 3.09 12.23 0.28
C PRO A 249 2.53 12.30 1.70
N SER A 250 3.39 12.27 2.70
CA SER A 250 3.02 12.15 4.12
C SER A 250 3.49 13.32 4.99
N ASN A 251 4.36 14.18 4.49
CA ASN A 251 4.96 15.29 5.24
C ASN A 251 4.63 16.66 4.62
N GLU A 252 4.90 17.72 5.37
CA GLU A 252 4.60 19.09 4.94
C GLU A 252 5.49 19.56 3.78
N ASN A 253 6.68 18.98 3.63
CA ASN A 253 7.66 19.38 2.62
C ASN A 253 7.33 18.89 1.20
N SER A 254 6.39 17.94 1.05
CA SER A 254 5.94 17.53 -0.28
C SER A 254 5.30 18.71 -1.01
N PRO A 255 5.62 18.96 -2.29
CA PRO A 255 5.19 20.17 -2.99
C PRO A 255 3.67 20.22 -3.18
N ILE A 256 3.11 21.43 -3.05
CA ILE A 256 1.73 21.72 -3.44
C ILE A 256 1.72 21.91 -4.96
N VAL A 257 1.01 21.07 -5.68
CA VAL A 257 0.96 21.07 -7.15
C VAL A 257 0.03 22.16 -7.68
N LEU A 258 -1.14 22.34 -7.05
CA LEU A 258 -2.12 23.36 -7.39
C LEU A 258 -2.45 24.18 -6.16
N ASN A 259 -2.30 25.50 -6.27
CA ASN A 259 -2.71 26.42 -5.22
C ASN A 259 -4.21 26.76 -5.34
N ASN A 260 -4.75 27.31 -4.26
CA ASN A 260 -6.17 27.68 -4.17
C ASN A 260 -6.59 28.66 -5.28
N GLU A 261 -5.77 29.66 -5.58
CA GLU A 261 -6.12 30.69 -6.59
C GLU A 261 -6.33 30.06 -7.96
N TYR A 262 -5.46 29.13 -8.34
CA TYR A 262 -5.59 28.42 -9.61
C TYR A 262 -6.84 27.53 -9.62
N LEU A 263 -7.07 26.71 -8.58
CA LEU A 263 -8.24 25.85 -8.50
C LEU A 263 -9.54 26.63 -8.57
N GLN A 264 -9.65 27.74 -7.85
CA GLN A 264 -10.82 28.62 -7.90
C GLN A 264 -11.06 29.20 -9.30
N SER A 265 -9.99 29.49 -10.05
CA SER A 265 -10.10 30.06 -11.41
C SER A 265 -10.64 29.09 -12.47
N ILE A 266 -10.61 27.81 -12.19
CA ILE A 266 -11.03 26.74 -13.13
C ILE A 266 -12.27 25.96 -12.68
N LEU A 267 -12.90 26.32 -11.58
CA LEU A 267 -14.20 25.74 -11.18
C LEU A 267 -15.25 26.00 -12.25
N VAL A 268 -16.02 24.95 -12.61
CA VAL A 268 -17.00 25.04 -13.70
C VAL A 268 -18.25 25.82 -13.28
N ALA A 269 -18.73 25.64 -12.06
CA ALA A 269 -19.88 26.34 -11.54
C ALA A 269 -19.83 26.50 -10.02
N ASN A 270 -20.54 27.53 -9.52
CA ASN A 270 -20.54 27.86 -8.10
C ASN A 270 -21.19 26.81 -7.17
N ASP A 271 -21.90 25.81 -7.71
CA ASP A 271 -22.66 24.84 -6.91
C ASP A 271 -22.13 23.40 -7.00
N THR A 272 -20.91 23.22 -7.51
CA THR A 272 -20.31 21.89 -7.70
C THR A 272 -19.47 21.43 -6.50
N GLU A 273 -19.27 22.27 -5.48
CA GLU A 273 -18.61 21.86 -4.25
C GLU A 273 -19.53 21.01 -3.40
N LYS A 274 -19.13 19.79 -3.11
CA LYS A 274 -19.77 18.91 -2.14
C LYS A 274 -18.78 18.62 -1.03
N VAL A 275 -19.20 18.82 0.20
CA VAL A 275 -18.39 18.54 1.39
C VAL A 275 -19.10 17.49 2.22
N SER A 276 -18.38 16.44 2.59
CA SER A 276 -18.86 15.44 3.54
C SER A 276 -17.89 15.33 4.71
N TYR A 277 -18.44 15.09 5.90
CA TYR A 277 -17.67 14.89 7.12
C TYR A 277 -18.05 13.54 7.70
N ASP A 278 -17.09 12.64 7.81
CA ASP A 278 -17.30 11.38 8.50
C ASP A 278 -16.70 11.45 9.91
N ARG A 279 -17.59 11.61 10.91
CA ARG A 279 -17.19 11.62 12.32
C ARG A 279 -17.16 10.23 12.95
N SER A 280 -17.75 9.22 12.31
CA SER A 280 -17.79 7.86 12.83
C SER A 280 -16.40 7.23 12.85
N GLN A 281 -15.52 7.71 11.97
CA GLN A 281 -14.15 7.25 11.82
C GLN A 281 -13.18 7.82 12.86
N ILE A 282 -13.60 8.80 13.69
CA ILE A 282 -12.69 9.41 14.67
C ILE A 282 -12.41 8.40 15.79
N LYS A 283 -11.13 8.00 15.90
CA LYS A 283 -10.60 7.15 16.96
C LYS A 283 -9.31 7.75 17.50
N ASN A 284 -9.09 7.60 18.79
CA ASN A 284 -7.88 8.10 19.46
C ASN A 284 -7.16 7.04 20.29
N VAL A 285 -7.71 5.83 20.29
CA VAL A 285 -7.05 4.63 20.82
C VAL A 285 -7.31 3.51 19.82
N VAL A 286 -6.24 3.01 19.22
CA VAL A 286 -6.30 1.92 18.23
C VAL A 286 -5.43 0.77 18.68
N GLU A 287 -6.02 -0.40 18.67
CA GLU A 287 -5.39 -1.67 19.00
C GLU A 287 -5.31 -2.53 17.74
N VAL A 288 -4.12 -3.07 17.47
CA VAL A 288 -3.88 -3.95 16.33
C VAL A 288 -3.37 -5.29 16.83
N PHE A 289 -4.03 -6.35 16.42
CA PHE A 289 -3.60 -7.73 16.61
C PHE A 289 -3.16 -8.33 15.28
N GLY A 290 -2.00 -8.96 15.28
CA GLY A 290 -1.55 -9.77 14.15
C GLY A 290 -2.05 -11.21 14.22
N GLN A 291 -1.44 -12.07 13.41
CA GLN A 291 -1.77 -13.48 13.33
C GLN A 291 -1.61 -14.17 14.70
N SER A 292 -2.61 -14.95 15.08
CA SER A 292 -2.57 -15.81 16.26
C SER A 292 -2.29 -17.26 15.85
N TYR A 293 -1.30 -17.89 16.46
CA TYR A 293 -1.01 -19.29 16.25
C TYR A 293 -1.86 -20.16 17.16
N ASP A 294 -2.43 -21.23 16.61
CA ASP A 294 -3.03 -22.31 17.42
C ASP A 294 -1.90 -23.16 18.00
N VAL A 295 -1.74 -23.12 19.32
CA VAL A 295 -0.61 -23.75 20.00
C VAL A 295 -1.04 -24.98 20.82
N ASP A 296 -0.27 -26.06 20.70
CA ASP A 296 -0.50 -27.28 21.49
C ASP A 296 -0.13 -27.09 22.95
N ARG A 297 0.85 -26.24 23.24
CA ARG A 297 1.39 -26.00 24.59
C ARG A 297 1.85 -24.56 24.75
N PHE A 298 1.65 -24.03 25.95
CA PHE A 298 2.08 -22.69 26.32
C PHE A 298 2.90 -22.71 27.61
N SER A 299 3.98 -21.92 27.64
CA SER A 299 4.79 -21.68 28.85
C SER A 299 4.86 -20.20 29.19
N GLU A 300 4.39 -19.83 30.36
CA GLU A 300 4.43 -18.43 30.86
C GLU A 300 5.83 -17.94 31.18
N THR A 301 6.80 -18.83 31.27
CA THR A 301 8.18 -18.50 31.65
C THR A 301 9.19 -19.32 30.86
N SER A 302 10.34 -18.69 30.59
CA SER A 302 11.53 -19.37 30.10
C SER A 302 12.77 -18.88 30.87
N THR A 303 13.88 -19.59 30.78
CA THR A 303 15.18 -19.08 31.19
C THR A 303 16.10 -19.09 29.99
N TYR A 304 16.92 -18.03 29.84
CA TYR A 304 17.88 -17.94 28.74
C TYR A 304 19.31 -17.93 29.29
N SER A 305 20.11 -18.84 28.80
CA SER A 305 21.54 -18.91 29.17
C SER A 305 22.36 -19.56 28.07
N SER A 306 23.47 -18.93 27.71
CA SER A 306 24.43 -19.46 26.71
C SER A 306 23.79 -19.84 25.37
N GLY A 307 22.87 -19.00 24.88
CA GLY A 307 22.19 -19.25 23.62
C GLY A 307 21.03 -20.27 23.67
N VAL A 308 20.58 -20.69 24.85
CA VAL A 308 19.53 -21.70 25.02
C VAL A 308 18.37 -21.11 25.82
N TYR A 309 17.18 -21.10 25.23
CA TYR A 309 15.93 -20.94 25.96
C TYR A 309 15.50 -22.29 26.57
N SER A 310 15.39 -22.33 27.89
CA SER A 310 14.88 -23.49 28.62
C SER A 310 13.43 -23.23 29.04
N ILE A 311 12.52 -24.06 28.57
CA ILE A 311 11.07 -23.97 28.72
C ILE A 311 10.61 -25.11 29.61
N THR A 312 9.70 -24.83 30.54
CA THR A 312 9.08 -25.87 31.38
C THR A 312 7.62 -26.07 30.95
N LEU A 313 7.27 -27.29 30.61
CA LEU A 313 5.91 -27.68 30.22
C LEU A 313 5.48 -28.93 31.01
N ASP A 314 4.26 -28.88 31.53
CA ASP A 314 3.68 -30.02 32.22
C ASP A 314 3.41 -31.18 31.25
N SER A 315 3.75 -32.40 31.67
CA SER A 315 3.50 -33.63 30.91
C SER A 315 4.08 -33.65 29.50
N PHE A 316 5.26 -33.02 29.32
CA PHE A 316 5.97 -33.01 28.04
C PHE A 316 7.28 -33.81 28.19
N ASP A 317 7.20 -35.10 27.84
CA ASP A 317 8.28 -36.08 28.11
C ASP A 317 9.11 -36.42 26.86
N ALA A 318 8.62 -36.06 25.65
CA ALA A 318 9.30 -36.31 24.39
C ALA A 318 8.89 -35.29 23.31
N TYR A 319 9.82 -35.01 22.39
CA TYR A 319 9.50 -34.22 21.21
C TYR A 319 8.61 -35.02 20.25
N SER A 320 7.61 -34.34 19.69
CA SER A 320 6.74 -34.85 18.63
C SER A 320 6.80 -33.89 17.42
N SER A 321 6.73 -34.48 16.22
CA SER A 321 6.69 -33.68 14.98
C SER A 321 5.36 -32.94 14.85
N HIS A 322 5.38 -31.73 14.33
CA HIS A 322 4.27 -30.79 14.16
C HIS A 322 3.72 -30.18 15.47
N THR A 323 4.41 -30.38 16.60
CA THR A 323 4.01 -29.74 17.85
C THR A 323 4.35 -28.25 17.81
N ILE A 324 3.37 -27.39 18.07
CA ILE A 324 3.54 -25.94 18.18
C ILE A 324 3.55 -25.56 19.67
N ILE A 325 4.59 -24.86 20.08
CA ILE A 325 4.78 -24.38 21.45
C ILE A 325 4.91 -22.87 21.45
N ALA A 326 4.15 -22.18 22.30
CA ALA A 326 4.44 -20.78 22.60
C ALA A 326 5.09 -20.67 23.98
N PHE A 327 5.99 -19.70 24.12
CA PHE A 327 6.68 -19.42 25.38
C PHE A 327 6.98 -17.94 25.55
N LYS A 328 6.91 -17.45 26.79
CA LYS A 328 7.34 -16.10 27.12
C LYS A 328 8.85 -16.07 27.31
N ALA A 329 9.55 -15.25 26.53
CA ALA A 329 11.00 -15.06 26.62
C ALA A 329 11.35 -14.13 27.76
N THR A 330 12.23 -14.55 28.67
CA THR A 330 12.70 -13.72 29.79
C THR A 330 13.87 -12.82 29.43
N SER A 331 14.50 -13.05 28.29
CA SER A 331 15.66 -12.27 27.81
C SER A 331 15.71 -12.30 26.29
N VAL A 332 16.38 -11.32 25.72
CA VAL A 332 16.68 -11.24 24.28
C VAL A 332 17.62 -12.37 23.87
N ASN A 333 17.43 -12.96 22.69
CA ASN A 333 18.42 -13.87 22.12
C ASN A 333 19.65 -13.08 21.64
N ASP A 334 20.77 -13.26 22.30
CA ASP A 334 22.00 -12.48 22.11
C ASP A 334 23.02 -13.13 21.14
N THR A 335 22.67 -14.28 20.56
CA THR A 335 23.54 -15.05 19.66
C THR A 335 22.82 -15.41 18.36
N ASN A 336 23.59 -15.61 17.28
CA ASN A 336 23.10 -16.15 16.01
C ASN A 336 23.02 -17.70 16.00
N SER A 337 23.13 -18.36 17.14
CA SER A 337 23.01 -19.81 17.30
C SER A 337 22.14 -20.09 18.51
N THR A 338 20.84 -19.82 18.36
CA THR A 338 19.86 -19.98 19.42
C THR A 338 19.31 -21.41 19.42
N TYR A 339 19.11 -21.95 20.61
CA TYR A 339 18.53 -23.28 20.84
C TYR A 339 17.31 -23.20 21.76
N ILE A 340 16.43 -24.18 21.63
CA ILE A 340 15.29 -24.41 22.51
C ILE A 340 15.51 -25.71 23.26
N LYS A 341 15.22 -25.71 24.56
CA LYS A 341 15.21 -26.90 25.41
C LYS A 341 13.90 -26.94 26.17
N VAL A 342 13.16 -28.03 26.05
CA VAL A 342 11.94 -28.25 26.82
C VAL A 342 12.22 -29.28 27.91
N ASN A 343 11.94 -28.93 29.17
CA ASN A 343 12.19 -29.77 30.34
C ASN A 343 13.66 -30.28 30.37
N ASN A 344 13.81 -31.58 30.53
CA ASN A 344 15.12 -32.26 30.55
C ASN A 344 15.51 -32.87 29.20
N LEU A 345 14.80 -32.50 28.12
CA LEU A 345 15.08 -33.03 26.78
C LEU A 345 16.34 -32.42 26.16
N SER A 346 16.77 -32.96 25.02
CA SER A 346 17.92 -32.41 24.27
C SER A 346 17.66 -31.01 23.72
N ASN A 347 18.70 -30.22 23.56
CA ASN A 347 18.59 -28.92 22.88
C ASN A 347 18.23 -29.12 21.42
N LEU A 348 17.25 -28.34 20.93
CA LEU A 348 16.89 -28.25 19.53
C LEU A 348 17.46 -26.95 18.94
N PRO A 349 18.13 -26.99 17.78
CA PRO A 349 18.50 -25.77 17.09
C PRO A 349 17.23 -25.02 16.67
N LEU A 350 17.22 -23.69 16.83
CA LEU A 350 16.10 -22.83 16.45
C LEU A 350 16.43 -22.16 15.12
N TYR A 351 15.74 -22.59 14.08
CA TYR A 351 15.93 -22.14 12.70
C TYR A 351 14.77 -21.28 12.23
N TYR A 352 15.00 -20.48 11.17
CA TYR A 352 13.92 -19.95 10.37
C TYR A 352 13.14 -21.09 9.73
N GLU A 353 11.84 -20.89 9.54
CA GLU A 353 10.94 -21.97 9.11
C GLU A 353 11.40 -22.59 7.78
N TYR A 354 11.40 -23.91 7.72
CA TYR A 354 11.84 -24.75 6.59
C TYR A 354 13.30 -24.53 6.12
N THR A 355 14.15 -23.95 6.96
CA THR A 355 15.57 -23.78 6.68
C THR A 355 16.47 -24.56 7.63
N THR A 356 17.78 -24.49 7.41
CA THR A 356 18.82 -24.91 8.36
C THR A 356 19.60 -23.72 8.92
N THR A 357 19.10 -22.50 8.70
CA THR A 357 19.68 -21.25 9.14
C THR A 357 19.13 -20.91 10.52
N PHE A 358 20.02 -20.68 11.50
CA PHE A 358 19.61 -20.19 12.81
C PHE A 358 18.96 -18.82 12.72
N ILE A 359 18.00 -18.54 13.61
CA ILE A 359 17.48 -17.19 13.76
C ILE A 359 18.59 -16.22 14.17
N ASN A 360 18.52 -15.01 13.66
CA ASN A 360 19.48 -13.95 14.00
C ASN A 360 19.35 -13.53 15.46
N LYS A 361 20.42 -12.94 16.01
CA LYS A 361 20.37 -12.31 17.34
C LYS A 361 19.34 -11.16 17.33
N ASN A 362 18.73 -10.92 18.48
CA ASN A 362 17.73 -9.88 18.74
C ASN A 362 16.40 -10.06 18.00
N ILE A 363 16.11 -11.24 17.46
CA ILE A 363 14.80 -11.55 16.88
C ILE A 363 13.75 -11.78 17.96
N ILE A 364 14.11 -12.49 19.05
CA ILE A 364 13.25 -12.69 20.21
C ILE A 364 13.58 -11.63 21.24
N GLY A 365 12.66 -10.73 21.51
CA GLY A 365 12.79 -9.67 22.51
C GLY A 365 12.53 -10.17 23.93
N GLN A 366 12.94 -9.38 24.91
CA GLN A 366 12.54 -9.62 26.31
C GLN A 366 11.03 -9.42 26.44
N ASP A 367 10.37 -10.33 27.15
CA ASP A 367 8.93 -10.41 27.36
C ASP A 367 8.10 -10.72 26.10
N ASP A 368 8.73 -11.03 24.97
CA ASP A 368 8.01 -11.56 23.81
C ASP A 368 7.44 -12.92 24.11
N VAL A 369 6.22 -13.16 23.63
CA VAL A 369 5.65 -14.50 23.55
C VAL A 369 5.88 -15.02 22.15
N SER A 370 6.82 -15.96 22.03
CA SER A 370 7.26 -16.51 20.75
C SER A 370 6.63 -17.87 20.48
N ALA A 371 6.26 -18.11 19.22
CA ALA A 371 5.77 -19.40 18.76
C ALA A 371 6.86 -20.16 18.00
N ILE A 372 6.94 -21.46 18.26
CA ILE A 372 7.90 -22.36 17.59
C ILE A 372 7.18 -23.65 17.17
N ARG A 373 7.60 -24.24 16.06
CA ARG A 373 7.14 -25.55 15.59
C ARG A 373 8.27 -26.56 15.70
N ILE A 374 8.01 -27.70 16.35
CA ILE A 374 8.97 -28.80 16.45
C ILE A 374 8.72 -29.75 15.28
N MET A 375 9.77 -30.05 14.51
CA MET A 375 9.69 -30.96 13.37
C MET A 375 10.92 -31.87 13.28
N LYS A 376 10.82 -32.94 12.50
CA LYS A 376 12.01 -33.71 12.08
C LYS A 376 12.53 -33.17 10.77
N ASN A 377 13.85 -32.92 10.74
CA ASN A 377 14.55 -32.58 9.51
C ASN A 377 14.71 -33.83 8.60
N GLU A 378 15.29 -33.67 7.42
CA GLU A 378 15.55 -34.76 6.47
C GLU A 378 16.39 -35.90 7.04
N SER A 379 17.27 -35.62 8.01
CA SER A 379 18.07 -36.60 8.73
C SER A 379 17.34 -37.30 9.88
N GLY A 380 16.07 -37.01 10.08
CA GLY A 380 15.23 -37.59 11.13
C GLY A 380 15.50 -37.00 12.53
N GLN A 381 16.30 -35.95 12.66
CA GLN A 381 16.58 -35.26 13.90
C GLN A 381 15.52 -34.20 14.18
N PHE A 382 15.14 -34.02 15.44
CA PHE A 382 14.23 -32.96 15.82
C PHE A 382 14.94 -31.59 15.78
N VAL A 383 14.26 -30.61 15.23
CA VAL A 383 14.63 -29.20 15.15
C VAL A 383 13.44 -28.34 15.56
N ALA A 384 13.68 -27.11 15.99
CA ALA A 384 12.62 -26.13 16.23
C ALA A 384 12.68 -25.07 15.12
N TYR A 385 11.52 -24.72 14.57
CA TYR A 385 11.36 -23.61 13.64
C TYR A 385 10.69 -22.44 14.35
N TYR A 386 11.25 -21.25 14.18
CA TYR A 386 10.66 -20.02 14.68
C TYR A 386 9.52 -19.60 13.77
N LEU A 387 8.32 -19.45 14.32
CA LEU A 387 7.13 -19.04 13.58
C LEU A 387 6.87 -17.53 13.68
N GLY A 388 7.48 -16.86 14.67
CA GLY A 388 7.20 -15.48 14.97
C GLY A 388 6.69 -15.26 16.40
N GLN A 389 6.07 -14.12 16.65
CA GLN A 389 5.39 -13.87 17.92
C GLN A 389 4.07 -14.64 17.97
N TYR A 390 3.71 -15.14 19.13
CA TYR A 390 2.48 -15.94 19.33
C TYR A 390 1.23 -15.21 18.88
N GLN A 391 1.12 -13.96 19.26
CA GLN A 391 0.13 -13.01 18.75
C GLN A 391 0.74 -11.61 18.83
N PRO A 392 1.22 -11.07 17.70
CA PRO A 392 1.69 -9.69 17.65
C PRO A 392 0.59 -8.74 18.08
N HIS A 393 0.97 -7.74 18.84
CA HIS A 393 0.02 -6.80 19.41
C HIS A 393 0.64 -5.42 19.59
N ALA A 394 -0.13 -4.40 19.28
CA ALA A 394 0.22 -3.02 19.59
C ALA A 394 -1.02 -2.18 19.93
N LEU A 395 -0.85 -1.26 20.85
CA LEU A 395 -1.85 -0.25 21.22
C LEU A 395 -1.26 1.14 20.99
N CYS A 396 -1.90 1.94 20.15
CA CYS A 396 -1.52 3.33 19.93
C CYS A 396 -2.57 4.28 20.51
N VAL A 397 -2.10 5.32 21.19
CA VAL A 397 -2.95 6.30 21.90
C VAL A 397 -2.55 7.71 21.48
N LEU A 398 -3.51 8.50 21.02
CA LEU A 398 -3.32 9.93 20.76
C LEU A 398 -3.58 10.73 22.03
N THR A 399 -2.57 11.41 22.54
CA THR A 399 -2.60 12.18 23.77
C THR A 399 -2.12 13.62 23.55
N ASP A 400 -2.57 14.56 24.35
CA ASP A 400 -2.02 15.94 24.38
C ASP A 400 -0.70 16.01 25.15
N ASP A 401 -0.49 15.10 26.11
CA ASP A 401 0.69 15.04 26.95
C ASP A 401 1.04 13.57 27.23
N VAL A 402 2.22 13.15 26.78
CA VAL A 402 2.73 11.79 27.02
C VAL A 402 3.13 11.54 28.49
N ASN A 403 3.23 12.61 29.29
CA ASN A 403 3.53 12.56 30.72
C ASN A 403 2.28 12.79 31.59
N ASP A 404 1.08 12.60 31.03
CA ASP A 404 -0.19 12.72 31.76
C ASP A 404 -0.21 11.76 32.97
N ASP A 405 -0.58 12.27 34.14
CA ASP A 405 -0.59 11.49 35.39
C ASP A 405 -1.72 10.44 35.44
N ILE A 406 -2.78 10.60 34.62
CA ILE A 406 -3.96 9.73 34.60
C ILE A 406 -3.83 8.71 33.47
N TYR A 407 -3.55 9.18 32.27
CA TYR A 407 -3.50 8.35 31.06
C TYR A 407 -2.08 7.87 30.77
N THR A 408 -1.54 7.07 31.69
CA THR A 408 -0.19 6.48 31.58
C THR A 408 -0.20 5.20 30.73
N LYS A 409 0.97 4.74 30.29
CA LYS A 409 1.09 3.40 29.69
C LYS A 409 0.60 2.30 30.63
N ALA A 410 0.89 2.40 31.93
CA ALA A 410 0.41 1.46 32.94
C ALA A 410 -1.13 1.42 33.00
N TYR A 411 -1.79 2.58 32.93
CA TYR A 411 -3.26 2.65 32.87
C TYR A 411 -3.81 1.88 31.65
N PHE A 412 -3.23 2.07 30.49
CA PHE A 412 -3.68 1.37 29.28
C PHE A 412 -3.32 -0.11 29.29
N ALA A 413 -2.15 -0.47 29.84
CA ALA A 413 -1.74 -1.86 30.01
C ALA A 413 -2.73 -2.66 30.89
N GLU A 414 -3.15 -2.07 32.01
CA GLU A 414 -4.17 -2.68 32.89
C GLU A 414 -5.54 -2.73 32.20
N ARG A 415 -5.95 -1.64 31.54
CA ARG A 415 -7.28 -1.54 30.93
C ARG A 415 -7.50 -2.53 29.77
N TYR A 416 -6.50 -2.71 28.92
CA TYR A 416 -6.57 -3.54 27.72
C TYR A 416 -5.82 -4.88 27.86
N ASN A 417 -5.31 -5.17 29.06
CA ASN A 417 -4.57 -6.42 29.36
C ASN A 417 -3.40 -6.66 28.39
N CYS A 418 -2.57 -5.65 28.16
CA CYS A 418 -1.43 -5.73 27.26
C CYS A 418 -0.12 -5.30 27.96
N LEU A 419 1.02 -5.54 27.30
CA LEU A 419 2.31 -5.15 27.84
C LEU A 419 2.59 -3.67 27.57
N GLU A 420 3.15 -2.96 28.56
CA GLU A 420 3.50 -1.53 28.41
C GLU A 420 4.45 -1.27 27.23
N LYS A 421 5.31 -2.23 26.89
CA LYS A 421 6.22 -2.12 25.74
C LYS A 421 5.47 -2.08 24.39
N ASN A 422 4.28 -2.66 24.33
CA ASN A 422 3.44 -2.69 23.14
C ASN A 422 2.53 -1.44 23.02
N ILE A 423 2.69 -0.47 23.95
CA ILE A 423 1.90 0.75 23.96
C ILE A 423 2.74 1.92 23.47
N VAL A 424 2.22 2.59 22.45
CA VAL A 424 2.77 3.85 21.93
C VAL A 424 1.83 4.99 22.28
N MET A 425 2.39 6.03 22.87
CA MET A 425 1.72 7.30 23.10
C MET A 425 2.18 8.29 22.03
N VAL A 426 1.26 8.72 21.18
CA VAL A 426 1.52 9.73 20.14
C VAL A 426 1.06 11.09 20.66
N GLU A 427 1.97 12.04 20.76
CA GLU A 427 1.66 13.38 21.23
C GLU A 427 1.09 14.24 20.12
N GLY A 428 -0.13 14.71 20.30
CA GLY A 428 -0.84 15.60 19.39
C GLY A 428 -1.30 16.88 20.11
N LYS A 429 -0.37 17.73 20.55
CA LYS A 429 -0.62 18.95 21.37
C LYS A 429 -1.74 19.83 20.84
N ASN A 430 -1.87 19.93 19.54
CA ASN A 430 -2.89 20.74 18.88
C ASN A 430 -4.05 19.93 18.29
N SER A 431 -4.02 18.60 18.45
CA SER A 431 -5.10 17.76 17.93
C SER A 431 -6.40 17.99 18.71
N PRO A 432 -7.53 18.25 18.04
CA PRO A 432 -8.82 18.31 18.70
C PRO A 432 -9.35 16.93 19.11
N PHE A 433 -8.63 15.86 18.80
CA PHE A 433 -9.10 14.47 18.90
C PHE A 433 -8.42 13.66 20.01
N SER A 434 -7.52 14.27 20.80
CA SER A 434 -6.83 13.60 21.90
C SER A 434 -7.79 13.02 22.95
N ILE A 435 -7.30 12.03 23.70
CA ILE A 435 -8.07 11.40 24.78
C ILE A 435 -8.46 12.41 25.88
N GLN A 436 -7.67 13.45 26.11
CA GLN A 436 -7.98 14.51 27.07
C GLN A 436 -9.19 15.34 26.63
N LYS A 437 -9.37 15.53 25.31
CA LYS A 437 -10.45 16.37 24.76
C LYS A 437 -11.76 15.62 24.50
N LEU A 438 -11.66 14.39 24.01
CA LEU A 438 -12.84 13.62 23.58
C LEU A 438 -13.15 12.41 24.47
N GLY A 439 -12.28 12.08 25.44
CA GLY A 439 -12.32 10.79 26.10
C GLY A 439 -11.79 9.69 25.16
N ILE A 440 -11.88 8.43 25.60
CA ILE A 440 -11.40 7.28 24.86
C ILE A 440 -12.40 6.88 23.78
N LEU A 441 -11.98 7.00 22.52
CA LEU A 441 -12.66 6.51 21.32
C LEU A 441 -11.84 5.35 20.76
N PHE A 442 -12.21 4.14 21.11
CA PHE A 442 -11.45 2.92 20.89
C PHE A 442 -11.85 2.21 19.60
N GLU A 443 -10.86 1.62 18.93
CA GLU A 443 -11.04 0.67 17.84
C GLU A 443 -10.04 -0.48 17.98
N SER A 444 -10.46 -1.71 17.66
CA SER A 444 -9.60 -2.88 17.59
C SER A 444 -9.62 -3.45 16.18
N LYS A 445 -8.46 -3.80 15.65
CA LYS A 445 -8.24 -4.40 14.35
C LYS A 445 -7.60 -5.77 14.49
N SER A 446 -8.18 -6.77 13.82
CA SER A 446 -7.67 -8.14 13.80
C SER A 446 -8.27 -8.91 12.62
N GLY A 447 -7.65 -10.03 12.23
CA GLY A 447 -8.11 -10.91 11.16
C GLY A 447 -7.88 -10.38 9.75
N GLU A 448 -8.14 -11.21 8.75
CA GLU A 448 -8.02 -10.91 7.30
C GLU A 448 -6.76 -10.12 6.91
N GLU A 449 -6.88 -8.82 6.70
CA GLU A 449 -5.78 -7.92 6.29
C GLU A 449 -4.66 -7.76 7.34
N TYR A 450 -4.90 -8.18 8.61
CA TYR A 450 -3.92 -8.10 9.70
C TYR A 450 -3.27 -9.46 10.00
N ASP A 451 -3.69 -10.55 9.38
CA ASP A 451 -3.13 -11.88 9.61
C ASP A 451 -1.70 -12.03 9.06
N ASN A 452 -1.27 -11.12 8.19
CA ASN A 452 0.12 -11.03 7.72
C ASN A 452 1.07 -10.34 8.72
N ILE A 453 0.57 -9.82 9.83
CA ILE A 453 1.38 -9.18 10.88
C ILE A 453 1.91 -10.26 11.83
N LEU A 454 3.21 -10.53 11.77
CA LEU A 454 3.89 -11.56 12.56
C LEU A 454 4.84 -10.99 13.64
N SER A 455 4.87 -9.66 13.82
CA SER A 455 5.71 -9.01 14.86
C SER A 455 5.03 -7.79 15.49
N ASP A 456 5.34 -7.53 16.78
CA ASP A 456 4.85 -6.34 17.52
C ASP A 456 5.28 -5.04 16.85
N SER A 457 6.47 -4.99 16.24
CA SER A 457 6.96 -3.79 15.56
C SER A 457 6.10 -3.42 14.37
N VAL A 458 5.69 -4.41 13.56
CA VAL A 458 4.79 -4.18 12.42
C VAL A 458 3.39 -3.81 12.90
N ALA A 459 2.87 -4.48 13.94
CA ALA A 459 1.61 -4.12 14.58
C ALA A 459 1.62 -2.67 15.06
N MET A 460 2.75 -2.22 15.65
CA MET A 460 2.94 -0.86 16.16
C MET A 460 2.91 0.19 15.05
N GLU A 461 3.57 -0.04 13.93
CA GLU A 461 3.54 0.88 12.80
C GLU A 461 2.13 0.97 12.18
N ASN A 462 1.44 -0.16 12.08
CA ASN A 462 0.03 -0.17 11.64
C ASN A 462 -0.88 0.59 12.63
N ALA A 463 -0.72 0.39 13.93
CA ALA A 463 -1.50 1.10 14.93
C ALA A 463 -1.28 2.63 14.90
N LYS A 464 -0.02 3.08 14.73
CA LYS A 464 0.31 4.50 14.55
C LYS A 464 -0.34 5.08 13.29
N TYR A 465 -0.28 4.36 12.18
CA TYR A 465 -0.88 4.80 10.93
C TYR A 465 -2.40 4.92 11.03
N LEU A 466 -3.05 3.94 11.66
CA LEU A 466 -4.50 3.98 11.90
C LEU A 466 -4.90 5.15 12.80
N ILE A 467 -4.16 5.40 13.89
CA ILE A 467 -4.37 6.60 14.72
C ILE A 467 -4.27 7.87 13.87
N TYR A 468 -3.26 7.95 13.01
CA TYR A 468 -3.12 9.08 12.10
C TYR A 468 -4.36 9.23 11.20
N GLN A 469 -4.79 8.16 10.54
CA GLN A 469 -5.95 8.19 9.64
C GLN A 469 -7.25 8.56 10.39
N HIS A 470 -7.44 8.05 11.60
CA HIS A 470 -8.67 8.23 12.38
C HIS A 470 -8.67 9.48 13.27
N SER A 471 -7.52 10.12 13.45
CA SER A 471 -7.41 11.35 14.27
C SER A 471 -7.33 12.62 13.45
N VAL A 472 -7.68 12.57 12.19
CA VAL A 472 -7.76 13.74 11.32
C VAL A 472 -9.21 14.07 11.00
N TRP A 473 -9.50 15.33 10.73
CA TRP A 473 -10.78 15.71 10.14
C TRP A 473 -10.93 14.99 8.79
N ASN A 474 -11.81 14.02 8.75
CA ASN A 474 -12.16 13.36 7.50
C ASN A 474 -13.08 14.28 6.69
N ASP A 475 -12.48 15.33 6.17
CA ASP A 475 -13.06 16.37 5.36
C ASP A 475 -12.85 15.98 3.90
N ILE A 476 -13.90 15.42 3.30
CA ILE A 476 -13.89 14.98 1.91
C ILE A 476 -14.56 16.06 1.08
N VAL A 477 -13.82 16.62 0.14
CA VAL A 477 -14.29 17.65 -0.77
C VAL A 477 -14.31 17.14 -2.18
N THR A 478 -15.45 17.21 -2.84
CA THR A 478 -15.58 16.93 -4.27
C THR A 478 -15.88 18.22 -5.00
N ILE A 479 -15.09 18.54 -6.01
CA ILE A 479 -15.25 19.72 -6.86
C ILE A 479 -15.30 19.30 -8.33
N THR A 480 -16.01 20.08 -9.14
CA THR A 480 -15.95 19.94 -10.60
C THR A 480 -15.21 21.13 -11.20
N THR A 481 -14.15 20.81 -11.91
CA THR A 481 -13.29 21.80 -12.59
C THR A 481 -13.42 21.65 -14.10
N LYS A 482 -12.86 22.59 -14.83
CA LYS A 482 -12.55 22.39 -16.24
C LYS A 482 -11.63 21.19 -16.37
N PHE A 483 -11.61 20.59 -17.54
CA PHE A 483 -10.87 19.38 -17.86
C PHE A 483 -9.36 19.55 -17.66
N ILE A 484 -8.75 18.75 -16.76
CA ILE A 484 -7.32 18.83 -16.39
C ILE A 484 -6.63 17.49 -16.70
N PRO A 485 -6.22 17.22 -17.93
CA PRO A 485 -5.73 15.90 -18.35
C PRO A 485 -4.37 15.50 -17.74
N TRP A 486 -3.61 16.44 -17.20
CA TRP A 486 -2.31 16.17 -16.59
C TRP A 486 -2.35 15.94 -15.06
N LEU A 487 -3.56 16.01 -14.47
CA LEU A 487 -3.72 15.79 -13.04
C LEU A 487 -3.67 14.29 -12.69
N ASP A 488 -3.09 13.98 -11.54
CA ASP A 488 -3.01 12.61 -11.02
C ASP A 488 -3.44 12.57 -9.54
N VAL A 489 -3.63 11.39 -9.00
CA VAL A 489 -3.98 11.18 -7.59
C VAL A 489 -2.74 11.15 -6.69
N ASN A 490 -2.98 11.13 -5.38
CA ASN A 490 -1.94 11.18 -4.34
C ASN A 490 -0.99 12.39 -4.49
N ILE A 491 -1.53 13.53 -4.92
CA ILE A 491 -0.81 14.81 -4.96
C ILE A 491 -1.48 15.82 -4.05
N LYS A 492 -0.67 16.74 -3.49
CA LYS A 492 -1.14 17.80 -2.61
C LYS A 492 -1.63 19.01 -3.39
N VAL A 493 -2.77 19.51 -2.97
CA VAL A 493 -3.37 20.73 -3.51
C VAL A 493 -3.84 21.63 -2.36
N GLU A 494 -3.87 22.93 -2.59
CA GLU A 494 -4.44 23.88 -1.66
C GLU A 494 -5.83 24.31 -2.13
N TYR A 495 -6.82 24.20 -1.25
CA TYR A 495 -8.19 24.56 -1.58
C TYR A 495 -8.88 25.25 -0.40
N LYS A 496 -9.64 26.31 -0.70
CA LYS A 496 -10.49 27.03 0.24
C LYS A 496 -11.96 26.70 -0.04
N LYS A 497 -12.62 26.05 0.90
CA LYS A 497 -14.06 25.80 0.83
C LYS A 497 -14.84 27.13 0.91
N LYS A 498 -16.01 27.16 0.28
CA LYS A 498 -16.87 28.37 0.26
C LYS A 498 -17.26 28.90 1.63
N GLN A 499 -17.37 28.02 2.62
CA GLN A 499 -17.82 28.35 3.98
C GLN A 499 -16.68 28.60 4.96
N GLU A 500 -15.43 28.53 4.51
CA GLU A 500 -14.25 28.73 5.35
C GLU A 500 -13.51 30.01 4.98
N ASP A 501 -12.86 30.60 5.97
CA ASP A 501 -12.06 31.83 5.77
C ASP A 501 -10.66 31.51 5.25
N ASP A 502 -10.13 30.32 5.58
CA ASP A 502 -8.78 29.91 5.26
C ASP A 502 -8.76 28.77 4.22
N ALA A 503 -7.68 28.72 3.42
CA ALA A 503 -7.37 27.61 2.56
C ALA A 503 -6.67 26.50 3.35
N HIS A 504 -6.96 25.25 3.00
CA HIS A 504 -6.34 24.09 3.60
C HIS A 504 -5.69 23.20 2.54
N ILE A 505 -4.76 22.36 2.97
CA ILE A 505 -4.11 21.39 2.10
C ILE A 505 -4.96 20.12 2.04
N TYR A 506 -5.13 19.62 0.84
CA TYR A 506 -5.82 18.37 0.54
C TYR A 506 -4.92 17.45 -0.29
N ILE A 507 -5.20 16.16 -0.23
CA ILE A 507 -4.62 15.16 -1.12
C ILE A 507 -5.71 14.64 -2.06
N ILE A 508 -5.44 14.60 -3.35
CA ILE A 508 -6.38 14.09 -4.33
C ILE A 508 -6.44 12.57 -4.24
N LYS A 509 -7.64 12.02 -4.05
CA LYS A 509 -7.89 10.59 -3.94
C LYS A 509 -8.49 9.99 -5.21
N SER A 510 -9.41 10.69 -5.84
CA SER A 510 -9.95 10.24 -7.12
C SER A 510 -10.23 11.37 -8.08
N ILE A 511 -10.12 11.08 -9.36
CA ILE A 511 -10.40 11.98 -10.46
C ILE A 511 -11.26 11.22 -11.48
N SER A 512 -12.34 11.86 -11.93
CA SER A 512 -13.11 11.38 -13.06
C SER A 512 -13.10 12.44 -14.16
N HIS A 513 -12.45 12.12 -15.26
CA HIS A 513 -12.40 12.98 -16.44
C HIS A 513 -13.54 12.65 -17.40
N ASP A 514 -14.30 13.65 -17.79
CA ASP A 514 -15.33 13.54 -18.83
C ASP A 514 -14.96 14.43 -20.02
N PRO A 515 -14.37 13.86 -21.07
CA PRO A 515 -14.02 14.61 -22.28
C PRO A 515 -15.24 15.13 -23.04
N SER A 516 -16.42 14.54 -22.85
CA SER A 516 -17.64 14.96 -23.55
C SER A 516 -18.21 16.27 -23.03
N SER A 517 -18.00 16.55 -21.75
CA SER A 517 -18.41 17.79 -21.08
C SER A 517 -17.25 18.76 -20.81
N ASP A 518 -16.03 18.42 -21.22
CA ASP A 518 -14.81 19.16 -20.91
C ASP A 518 -14.62 19.45 -19.42
N THR A 519 -14.92 18.45 -18.57
CA THR A 519 -14.84 18.60 -17.10
C THR A 519 -14.04 17.50 -16.44
N SER A 520 -13.56 17.81 -15.23
CA SER A 520 -12.97 16.85 -14.30
C SER A 520 -13.65 16.97 -12.94
N SER A 521 -14.14 15.85 -12.41
CA SER A 521 -14.60 15.75 -11.03
C SER A 521 -13.44 15.26 -10.17
N ILE A 522 -13.10 16.00 -9.12
CA ILE A 522 -11.94 15.73 -8.28
C ILE A 522 -12.43 15.53 -6.86
N THR A 523 -12.16 14.37 -6.28
CA THR A 523 -12.41 14.09 -4.85
C THR A 523 -11.07 14.14 -4.11
N MET A 524 -11.04 14.91 -3.05
CA MET A 524 -9.85 15.13 -2.25
C MET A 524 -10.17 15.05 -0.77
N HIS A 525 -9.23 14.51 -0.01
CA HIS A 525 -9.29 14.39 1.44
C HIS A 525 -8.37 15.42 2.06
N ARG A 526 -8.75 15.94 3.22
CA ARG A 526 -7.91 16.88 3.94
C ARG A 526 -6.59 16.24 4.28
N PHE A 527 -5.50 16.91 3.91
CA PHE A 527 -4.16 16.46 4.24
C PHE A 527 -3.81 16.88 5.67
N CYS A 528 -3.29 15.95 6.44
CA CYS A 528 -2.62 16.22 7.70
C CYS A 528 -1.27 15.52 7.66
N SER A 529 -0.23 16.17 8.16
CA SER A 529 1.09 15.55 8.26
C SER A 529 1.03 14.35 9.22
N LEU A 530 1.70 13.25 8.85
CA LEU A 530 1.74 12.02 9.67
C LEU A 530 2.35 12.26 11.04
N TYR A 531 3.29 13.17 11.13
CA TYR A 531 3.98 13.49 12.36
C TYR A 531 4.09 15.01 12.47
N GLN A 532 3.14 15.59 13.20
CA GLN A 532 3.31 16.96 13.66
C GLN A 532 4.18 16.91 14.92
N GLU A 533 5.40 17.42 14.82
CA GLU A 533 6.21 17.74 16.00
C GLU A 533 5.59 18.87 16.83
#